data_fae219453d383bbb7492b9968f112503
#
_entry.id   fae219453d383bbb7492b9968f112503
#
_cell.length_a   1.000
_cell.length_b   1.000
_cell.length_c   1.000
_cell.angle_alpha   90.00
_cell.angle_beta   90.00
_cell.angle_gamma   90.00
#
_symmetry.space_group_name_H-M   'P 1'
#
loop_
_entity.id
_entity.type
_entity.pdbx_description
1 polymer ?
#
loop_
_entity_poly.entity_id
_entity_poly.type
_entity_poly.pdbx_seq_one_letter_code
_entity_poly.pdbx_strand_id
1 'polypeptide(L)'
;MTRIPPALRGRGAKALLVALPVGLTGSLVALPFTAQAEPSSDAVISEVYGGGGNSGASYTNDFVELGNAATAPLDLGGWSVQYLPGSPTATSKWQVTPLTGAIPAGGTYLVQEAKGSGGDTALPTPDASGTISMSATTGTVALVHSTTPLTCLTAADCAADGTVKDLVGFGTAVVREGSPATGAGNTTSVSRDTKLTDTDNNATDLTGSVPSPHNTAGGGSGDPSPTPTPTPTPTPRPTP
;
A
#
# COMPACT_ATOMS: atom_id res chain seq x y z
N MET A 1 12.09 -99.17 -13.67
CA MET A 1 10.87 -99.76 -14.25
C MET A 1 9.71 -98.99 -13.72
N THR A 2 8.84 -98.61 -14.62
CA THR A 2 7.43 -98.35 -14.45
C THR A 2 7.01 -96.90 -14.59
N ARG A 3 6.70 -96.53 -15.77
CA ARG A 3 5.53 -95.96 -16.42
C ARG A 3 4.88 -94.68 -15.77
N ILE A 4 4.93 -93.63 -16.59
CA ILE A 4 4.10 -92.40 -16.56
C ILE A 4 2.77 -92.78 -17.23
N PRO A 5 1.63 -92.23 -16.77
CA PRO A 5 0.45 -92.02 -17.57
C PRO A 5 0.09 -90.48 -17.75
N PRO A 6 -0.81 -90.19 -18.68
CA PRO A 6 -0.71 -88.97 -19.46
C PRO A 6 -1.62 -87.84 -18.99
N ALA A 7 -1.35 -86.65 -19.57
CA ALA A 7 -2.03 -85.34 -19.41
C ALA A 7 -3.54 -85.38 -19.65
N LEU A 8 -4.32 -84.69 -18.85
CA LEU A 8 -5.70 -84.22 -19.16
C LEU A 8 -5.66 -82.75 -19.49
N ARG A 9 -6.03 -82.41 -20.69
CA ARG A 9 -6.29 -81.08 -21.18
C ARG A 9 -7.59 -80.58 -20.59
N GLY A 10 -7.58 -79.49 -19.77
CA GLY A 10 -8.71 -78.72 -19.33
C GLY A 10 -8.87 -77.49 -20.20
N ARG A 11 -10.03 -77.31 -20.78
CA ARG A 11 -10.43 -76.25 -21.68
C ARG A 11 -10.50 -74.91 -20.98
N GLY A 12 -9.91 -73.89 -21.55
CA GLY A 12 -9.94 -72.54 -21.07
C GLY A 12 -11.34 -71.92 -21.15
N ALA A 13 -11.78 -71.36 -20.05
CA ALA A 13 -12.86 -70.40 -20.03
C ALA A 13 -12.25 -69.01 -20.17
N LYS A 14 -12.54 -68.35 -21.31
CA LYS A 14 -12.19 -66.95 -21.52
C LYS A 14 -13.20 -66.12 -20.74
N ALA A 15 -12.83 -65.58 -19.60
CA ALA A 15 -13.58 -64.52 -18.94
C ALA A 15 -13.38 -63.22 -19.72
N LEU A 16 -14.45 -62.74 -20.35
CA LEU A 16 -14.49 -61.45 -21.01
C LEU A 16 -14.66 -60.37 -19.92
N LEU A 17 -13.59 -59.67 -19.59
CA LEU A 17 -13.65 -58.49 -18.70
C LEU A 17 -14.20 -57.31 -19.51
N VAL A 18 -15.46 -56.95 -19.33
CA VAL A 18 -16.03 -55.70 -19.82
C VAL A 18 -15.60 -54.62 -18.88
N ALA A 19 -14.60 -53.82 -19.27
CA ALA A 19 -14.23 -52.60 -18.58
C ALA A 19 -15.23 -51.50 -18.96
N LEU A 20 -16.10 -51.11 -18.05
CA LEU A 20 -16.86 -49.87 -18.17
C LEU A 20 -15.92 -48.68 -17.91
N PRO A 21 -15.81 -47.72 -18.79
CA PRO A 21 -15.15 -46.44 -18.44
C PRO A 21 -16.10 -45.66 -17.55
N VAL A 22 -15.81 -45.58 -16.27
CA VAL A 22 -16.37 -44.55 -15.38
C VAL A 22 -15.73 -43.22 -15.76
N GLY A 23 -16.44 -42.48 -16.63
CA GLY A 23 -16.07 -41.12 -16.99
C GLY A 23 -16.36 -40.21 -15.77
N LEU A 24 -15.36 -40.00 -14.95
CA LEU A 24 -15.36 -38.95 -13.92
C LEU A 24 -15.12 -37.60 -14.62
N THR A 25 -16.17 -37.00 -15.16
CA THR A 25 -16.12 -35.59 -15.58
C THR A 25 -16.14 -34.73 -14.34
N GLY A 26 -14.96 -34.57 -13.72
CA GLY A 26 -14.73 -33.56 -12.70
C GLY A 26 -14.81 -32.19 -13.35
N SER A 27 -15.96 -31.50 -13.20
CA SER A 27 -16.02 -30.07 -13.46
C SER A 27 -15.05 -29.40 -12.49
N LEU A 28 -13.90 -28.94 -12.98
CA LEU A 28 -13.08 -27.98 -12.27
C LEU A 28 -13.92 -26.69 -12.18
N VAL A 29 -14.52 -26.44 -11.03
CA VAL A 29 -15.01 -25.13 -10.67
C VAL A 29 -13.77 -24.28 -10.48
N ALA A 30 -13.40 -23.49 -11.49
CA ALA A 30 -12.42 -22.45 -11.33
C ALA A 30 -13.04 -21.40 -10.38
N LEU A 31 -12.59 -21.40 -9.12
CA LEU A 31 -12.89 -20.30 -8.22
C LEU A 31 -12.24 -19.04 -8.82
N PRO A 32 -12.94 -17.91 -8.87
CA PRO A 32 -12.32 -16.67 -9.29
C PRO A 32 -11.21 -16.36 -8.28
N PHE A 33 -9.96 -16.43 -8.72
CA PHE A 33 -8.85 -15.80 -7.99
C PHE A 33 -9.12 -14.29 -8.09
N THR A 34 -9.49 -13.68 -6.98
CA THR A 34 -9.41 -12.23 -6.87
C THR A 34 -7.92 -11.89 -6.84
N ALA A 35 -7.42 -11.23 -7.87
CA ALA A 35 -6.10 -10.63 -7.81
C ALA A 35 -6.12 -9.61 -6.67
N GLN A 36 -5.31 -9.84 -5.65
CA GLN A 36 -4.99 -8.89 -4.61
C GLN A 36 -3.57 -8.42 -4.88
N ALA A 37 -3.27 -7.18 -4.51
CA ALA A 37 -1.88 -6.74 -4.47
C ALA A 37 -1.13 -7.64 -3.48
N GLU A 38 0.14 -7.93 -3.75
CA GLU A 38 0.95 -8.64 -2.76
C GLU A 38 1.26 -7.68 -1.60
N PRO A 39 1.15 -8.12 -0.33
CA PRO A 39 1.48 -7.30 0.83
C PRO A 39 2.85 -6.64 0.67
N SER A 40 2.92 -5.34 0.94
CA SER A 40 4.15 -4.58 0.74
C SER A 40 5.19 -4.96 1.79
N SER A 41 6.39 -5.36 1.37
CA SER A 41 7.47 -5.77 2.26
C SER A 41 8.42 -4.63 2.62
N ASP A 42 8.43 -3.54 1.84
CA ASP A 42 9.47 -2.51 1.92
C ASP A 42 8.93 -1.18 2.41
N ALA A 43 7.99 -0.56 1.68
CA ALA A 43 7.37 0.69 2.07
C ALA A 43 5.85 0.61 1.93
N VAL A 44 5.15 1.22 2.90
CA VAL A 44 3.69 1.31 2.94
C VAL A 44 3.26 2.75 3.23
N ILE A 45 2.03 3.07 2.91
CA ILE A 45 1.34 4.28 3.36
C ILE A 45 1.00 4.07 4.84
N SER A 46 1.71 4.76 5.74
CA SER A 46 1.51 4.63 7.19
C SER A 46 0.36 5.47 7.70
N GLU A 47 0.10 6.65 7.09
CA GLU A 47 -0.99 7.54 7.51
C GLU A 47 -1.52 8.35 6.32
N VAL A 48 -2.86 8.54 6.28
CA VAL A 48 -3.54 9.42 5.31
C VAL A 48 -4.44 10.39 6.06
N TYR A 49 -4.23 11.68 5.82
CA TYR A 49 -5.05 12.77 6.36
C TYR A 49 -5.50 13.72 5.24
N GLY A 50 -6.76 13.64 4.87
CA GLY A 50 -7.37 14.51 3.84
C GLY A 50 -8.24 15.62 4.43
N GLY A 51 -8.14 15.86 5.74
CA GLY A 51 -8.92 16.90 6.44
C GLY A 51 -8.26 18.25 6.49
N GLY A 52 -7.03 18.35 6.00
CA GLY A 52 -6.21 19.56 6.12
C GLY A 52 -6.83 20.79 5.52
N GLY A 53 -6.73 21.91 6.21
CA GLY A 53 -7.27 23.18 5.76
C GLY A 53 -8.79 23.29 5.72
N ASN A 54 -9.55 22.30 6.13
CA ASN A 54 -10.99 22.35 6.29
C ASN A 54 -11.37 23.13 7.57
N SER A 55 -12.60 23.54 7.67
CA SER A 55 -13.11 24.17 8.91
C SER A 55 -13.02 23.18 10.07
N GLY A 56 -12.34 23.56 11.15
CA GLY A 56 -12.10 22.73 12.33
C GLY A 56 -11.04 21.62 12.13
N ALA A 57 -10.25 21.68 11.08
CA ALA A 57 -9.16 20.76 10.83
C ALA A 57 -8.03 20.89 11.87
N SER A 58 -7.31 19.79 12.12
CA SER A 58 -6.13 19.81 12.99
C SER A 58 -4.94 20.52 12.32
N TYR A 59 -4.73 20.26 11.03
CA TYR A 59 -3.61 20.80 10.26
C TYR A 59 -4.08 21.69 9.10
N THR A 60 -3.18 22.59 8.66
CA THR A 60 -3.46 23.49 7.53
C THR A 60 -3.41 22.79 6.18
N ASN A 61 -2.80 21.61 6.11
CA ASN A 61 -2.56 20.87 4.87
C ASN A 61 -3.05 19.42 4.99
N ASP A 62 -3.46 18.87 3.85
CA ASP A 62 -3.53 17.41 3.67
C ASP A 62 -2.13 16.82 3.71
N PHE A 63 -2.01 15.56 4.10
CA PHE A 63 -0.73 14.84 4.04
C PHE A 63 -0.90 13.33 3.85
N VAL A 64 0.15 12.71 3.33
CA VAL A 64 0.37 11.28 3.32
C VAL A 64 1.72 11.01 3.99
N GLU A 65 1.76 10.07 4.94
CA GLU A 65 3.00 9.58 5.51
C GLU A 65 3.28 8.18 4.98
N LEU A 66 4.54 7.94 4.65
CA LEU A 66 5.05 6.63 4.24
C LEU A 66 5.94 6.07 5.35
N GLY A 67 5.88 4.77 5.55
CA GLY A 67 6.75 4.04 6.47
C GLY A 67 7.59 3.00 5.74
N ASN A 68 8.84 2.84 6.15
CA ASN A 68 9.75 1.82 5.63
C ASN A 68 9.96 0.73 6.69
N ALA A 69 9.34 -0.44 6.50
CA ALA A 69 9.49 -1.59 7.39
C ALA A 69 10.81 -2.36 7.18
N ALA A 70 11.54 -2.09 6.11
CA ALA A 70 12.79 -2.77 5.78
C ALA A 70 13.96 -2.30 6.67
N THR A 71 15.01 -3.13 6.73
CA THR A 71 16.25 -2.85 7.48
C THR A 71 17.26 -2.02 6.69
N ALA A 72 16.93 -1.61 5.46
CA ALA A 72 17.75 -0.76 4.60
C ALA A 72 16.96 0.48 4.17
N PRO A 73 17.63 1.62 3.89
CA PRO A 73 16.95 2.77 3.30
C PRO A 73 16.35 2.42 1.94
N LEU A 74 15.18 2.98 1.62
CA LEU A 74 14.52 2.86 0.33
C LEU A 74 14.65 4.16 -0.47
N ASP A 75 15.28 4.11 -1.64
CA ASP A 75 15.33 5.23 -2.59
C ASP A 75 13.95 5.42 -3.25
N LEU A 76 13.44 6.64 -3.19
CA LEU A 76 12.17 7.04 -3.78
C LEU A 76 12.29 7.67 -5.17
N GLY A 77 13.47 7.64 -5.79
CA GLY A 77 13.67 8.09 -7.16
C GLY A 77 12.74 7.36 -8.14
N GLY A 78 11.87 8.09 -8.85
CA GLY A 78 10.89 7.53 -9.77
C GLY A 78 9.59 7.00 -9.13
N TRP A 79 9.40 7.21 -7.83
CA TRP A 79 8.15 6.89 -7.11
C TRP A 79 7.20 8.08 -7.06
N SER A 80 5.96 7.82 -6.73
CA SER A 80 4.95 8.85 -6.47
C SER A 80 3.90 8.39 -5.45
N VAL A 81 3.30 9.35 -4.76
CA VAL A 81 1.99 9.21 -4.14
C VAL A 81 0.94 9.64 -5.17
N GLN A 82 -0.12 8.85 -5.30
CA GLN A 82 -1.22 9.16 -6.21
C GLN A 82 -2.56 9.08 -5.49
N TYR A 83 -3.50 9.95 -5.88
CA TYR A 83 -4.83 10.03 -5.26
C TYR A 83 -5.95 9.91 -6.29
N LEU A 84 -7.00 9.19 -5.91
CA LEU A 84 -8.24 9.05 -6.66
C LEU A 84 -9.43 9.31 -5.73
N PRO A 85 -10.47 10.07 -6.15
CA PRO A 85 -11.71 10.22 -5.38
C PRO A 85 -12.36 8.87 -5.05
N GLY A 86 -13.03 8.76 -3.90
CA GLY A 86 -13.59 7.50 -3.40
C GLY A 86 -14.64 6.83 -4.30
N SER A 87 -15.31 7.60 -5.15
CA SER A 87 -16.27 7.11 -6.14
C SER A 87 -15.88 7.62 -7.54
N PRO A 88 -14.85 7.04 -8.16
CA PRO A 88 -14.39 7.49 -9.47
C PRO A 88 -15.41 7.15 -10.56
N THR A 89 -15.43 7.97 -11.60
CA THR A 89 -16.17 7.74 -12.85
C THR A 89 -15.17 7.38 -13.97
N ALA A 90 -15.65 6.97 -15.12
CA ALA A 90 -14.80 6.63 -16.27
C ALA A 90 -13.90 7.79 -16.75
N THR A 91 -14.18 9.02 -16.34
CA THR A 91 -13.37 10.21 -16.67
C THR A 91 -12.45 10.65 -15.53
N SER A 92 -12.52 10.01 -14.37
CA SER A 92 -11.66 10.32 -13.24
C SER A 92 -10.20 10.05 -13.58
N LYS A 93 -9.31 10.85 -13.02
CA LYS A 93 -7.86 10.73 -13.21
C LYS A 93 -7.17 10.69 -11.85
N TRP A 94 -6.16 9.86 -11.74
CA TRP A 94 -5.24 9.87 -10.63
C TRP A 94 -4.44 11.17 -10.63
N GLN A 95 -4.40 11.84 -9.49
CA GLN A 95 -3.53 12.99 -9.25
C GLN A 95 -2.20 12.47 -8.70
N VAL A 96 -1.09 13.12 -9.03
CA VAL A 96 0.26 12.58 -8.77
C VAL A 96 1.13 13.60 -8.06
N THR A 97 1.75 13.19 -6.97
CA THR A 97 2.87 13.89 -6.33
C THR A 97 4.13 13.04 -6.47
N PRO A 98 5.09 13.42 -7.32
CA PRO A 98 6.36 12.71 -7.45
C PRO A 98 7.18 12.79 -6.16
N LEU A 99 7.91 11.71 -5.86
CA LEU A 99 8.78 11.61 -4.68
C LEU A 99 10.25 11.70 -5.07
N THR A 100 11.09 12.06 -4.11
CA THR A 100 12.55 12.13 -4.26
C THR A 100 13.21 11.81 -2.92
N GLY A 101 14.53 11.54 -2.93
CA GLY A 101 15.24 11.20 -1.70
C GLY A 101 15.01 9.76 -1.29
N ALA A 102 15.04 9.47 0.02
CA ALA A 102 14.94 8.11 0.54
C ALA A 102 14.21 8.08 1.88
N ILE A 103 13.54 6.98 2.17
CA ILE A 103 13.02 6.68 3.52
C ILE A 103 14.12 5.92 4.27
N PRO A 104 14.58 6.38 5.44
CA PRO A 104 15.53 5.63 6.27
C PRO A 104 14.99 4.23 6.65
N ALA A 105 15.87 3.30 6.96
CA ALA A 105 15.49 2.01 7.52
C ALA A 105 14.66 2.18 8.79
N GLY A 106 13.47 1.61 8.84
CA GLY A 106 12.52 1.76 9.97
C GLY A 106 12.02 3.19 10.18
N GLY A 107 12.22 4.09 9.21
CA GLY A 107 11.84 5.50 9.28
C GLY A 107 10.55 5.83 8.55
N THR A 108 10.20 7.11 8.60
CA THR A 108 9.02 7.70 7.95
C THR A 108 9.41 8.73 6.90
N TYR A 109 8.45 9.12 6.07
CA TYR A 109 8.61 10.13 5.02
C TYR A 109 7.30 10.89 4.86
N LEU A 110 7.32 12.20 5.04
CA LEU A 110 6.14 13.06 5.02
C LEU A 110 5.93 13.73 3.67
N VAL A 111 4.79 13.46 3.05
CA VAL A 111 4.33 14.11 1.82
C VAL A 111 3.26 15.12 2.19
N GLN A 112 3.58 16.40 2.13
CA GLN A 112 2.60 17.48 2.26
C GLN A 112 1.81 17.60 0.97
N GLU A 113 0.48 17.77 1.10
CA GLU A 113 -0.42 18.00 -0.01
C GLU A 113 -1.15 19.35 0.11
N ALA A 114 -2.30 19.50 -0.52
CA ALA A 114 -2.97 20.81 -0.63
C ALA A 114 -3.17 21.51 0.71
N LYS A 115 -2.98 22.81 0.69
CA LYS A 115 -3.30 23.73 1.80
C LYS A 115 -4.70 24.27 1.65
N GLY A 116 -5.46 24.29 2.73
CA GLY A 116 -6.72 25.02 2.80
C GLY A 116 -6.65 26.28 3.65
N SER A 117 -7.82 26.84 3.96
CA SER A 117 -7.94 28.07 4.75
C SER A 117 -8.19 27.84 6.24
N GLY A 118 -8.54 26.62 6.63
CA GLY A 118 -8.74 26.21 8.03
C GLY A 118 -7.51 25.46 8.56
N GLY A 119 -7.66 24.94 9.78
CA GLY A 119 -6.58 24.28 10.51
C GLY A 119 -5.67 25.30 11.21
N ASP A 120 -5.21 24.93 12.40
CA ASP A 120 -4.42 25.84 13.25
C ASP A 120 -2.93 25.46 13.31
N THR A 121 -2.59 24.24 12.91
CA THR A 121 -1.23 23.72 13.02
C THR A 121 -0.61 23.50 11.65
N ALA A 122 0.63 23.98 11.46
CA ALA A 122 1.41 23.63 10.29
C ALA A 122 1.97 22.19 10.44
N LEU A 123 2.16 21.50 9.31
CA LEU A 123 2.88 20.24 9.31
C LEU A 123 4.35 20.44 9.73
N PRO A 124 5.04 19.41 10.25
CA PRO A 124 6.50 19.37 10.27
C PRO A 124 7.06 19.66 8.88
N THR A 125 8.33 20.04 8.78
CA THR A 125 8.97 20.25 7.47
C THR A 125 8.79 18.99 6.61
N PRO A 126 8.05 19.06 5.48
CA PRO A 126 7.78 17.88 4.68
C PRO A 126 9.03 17.44 3.88
N ASP A 127 9.12 16.16 3.60
CA ASP A 127 10.18 15.58 2.75
C ASP A 127 9.85 15.75 1.26
N ALA A 128 8.56 15.76 0.93
CA ALA A 128 8.03 16.11 -0.39
C ALA A 128 6.78 16.99 -0.27
N SER A 129 6.49 17.74 -1.33
CA SER A 129 5.30 18.61 -1.39
C SER A 129 4.58 18.48 -2.72
N GLY A 130 3.27 18.31 -2.64
CA GLY A 130 2.32 18.29 -3.73
C GLY A 130 1.21 19.31 -3.54
N THR A 131 0.18 19.17 -4.35
CA THR A 131 -1.00 20.06 -4.37
C THR A 131 -2.31 19.28 -4.47
N ILE A 132 -2.29 18.00 -4.18
CA ILE A 132 -3.47 17.15 -4.24
C ILE A 132 -4.44 17.57 -3.12
N SER A 133 -5.66 17.92 -3.51
CA SER A 133 -6.73 18.18 -2.54
C SER A 133 -7.49 16.87 -2.31
N MET A 134 -7.26 16.27 -1.17
CA MET A 134 -7.91 15.03 -0.77
C MET A 134 -9.26 15.30 -0.09
N SER A 135 -10.16 14.34 -0.14
CA SER A 135 -11.37 14.37 0.69
C SER A 135 -11.04 13.96 2.11
N ALA A 136 -11.62 14.66 3.10
CA ALA A 136 -11.45 14.30 4.51
C ALA A 136 -12.00 12.92 4.87
N THR A 137 -13.00 12.42 4.15
CA THR A 137 -13.79 11.27 4.59
C THR A 137 -13.77 10.07 3.65
N THR A 138 -13.33 10.23 2.39
CA THR A 138 -13.35 9.14 1.41
C THR A 138 -12.40 9.39 0.27
N GLY A 139 -11.64 8.40 -0.12
CA GLY A 139 -10.68 8.48 -1.21
C GLY A 139 -9.78 7.26 -1.26
N THR A 140 -8.92 7.23 -2.27
CA THR A 140 -7.89 6.21 -2.42
C THR A 140 -6.55 6.88 -2.61
N VAL A 141 -5.57 6.45 -1.85
CA VAL A 141 -4.15 6.83 -2.00
C VAL A 141 -3.38 5.60 -2.43
N ALA A 142 -2.51 5.74 -3.41
CA ALA A 142 -1.61 4.68 -3.86
C ALA A 142 -0.15 5.12 -3.73
N LEU A 143 0.71 4.23 -3.25
CA LEU A 143 2.16 4.33 -3.37
C LEU A 143 2.59 3.60 -4.65
N VAL A 144 3.21 4.31 -5.57
CA VAL A 144 3.44 3.80 -6.93
C VAL A 144 4.91 3.97 -7.33
N HIS A 145 5.53 2.87 -7.79
CA HIS A 145 6.89 2.93 -8.37
C HIS A 145 6.82 3.37 -9.84
N SER A 146 6.27 4.54 -10.04
CA SER A 146 6.19 5.27 -11.31
C SER A 146 5.75 6.71 -11.01
N THR A 147 6.10 7.65 -11.87
CA THR A 147 5.57 9.03 -11.86
C THR A 147 4.50 9.24 -12.92
N THR A 148 4.17 8.21 -13.70
CA THR A 148 3.04 8.23 -14.65
C THR A 148 1.74 8.00 -13.88
N PRO A 149 0.68 8.79 -14.11
CA PRO A 149 -0.61 8.56 -13.49
C PRO A 149 -1.16 7.16 -13.79
N LEU A 150 -1.65 6.47 -12.76
CA LEU A 150 -2.39 5.22 -12.91
C LEU A 150 -3.62 5.43 -13.81
N THR A 151 -4.06 4.37 -14.45
CA THR A 151 -5.27 4.37 -15.29
C THR A 151 -6.35 3.43 -14.78
N CYS A 152 -6.03 2.57 -13.83
CA CYS A 152 -6.99 1.66 -13.19
C CYS A 152 -8.04 2.44 -12.39
N LEU A 153 -9.29 1.98 -12.44
CA LEU A 153 -10.43 2.56 -11.73
C LEU A 153 -11.21 1.51 -10.94
N THR A 154 -10.69 0.29 -10.86
CA THR A 154 -11.22 -0.79 -10.02
C THR A 154 -10.12 -1.35 -9.12
N ALA A 155 -10.49 -1.93 -7.98
CA ALA A 155 -9.55 -2.56 -7.07
C ALA A 155 -8.73 -3.67 -7.76
N ALA A 156 -9.40 -4.51 -8.58
CA ALA A 156 -8.75 -5.61 -9.28
C ALA A 156 -7.74 -5.14 -10.34
N ASP A 157 -8.07 -4.08 -11.10
CA ASP A 157 -7.17 -3.55 -12.12
C ASP A 157 -5.94 -2.88 -11.46
N CYS A 158 -6.14 -2.18 -10.33
CA CYS A 158 -5.03 -1.55 -9.61
C CYS A 158 -4.12 -2.59 -8.94
N ALA A 159 -4.70 -3.65 -8.37
CA ALA A 159 -3.93 -4.78 -7.81
C ALA A 159 -3.13 -5.54 -8.87
N ALA A 160 -3.59 -5.55 -10.13
CA ALA A 160 -2.86 -6.17 -11.23
C ALA A 160 -1.75 -5.27 -11.83
N ASP A 161 -1.70 -4.00 -11.47
CA ASP A 161 -0.66 -3.07 -11.91
C ASP A 161 0.59 -3.23 -11.05
N GLY A 162 1.61 -3.89 -11.57
CA GLY A 162 2.87 -4.18 -10.86
C GLY A 162 3.65 -2.94 -10.39
N THR A 163 3.25 -1.73 -10.79
CA THR A 163 3.85 -0.48 -10.29
C THR A 163 3.22 -0.02 -8.98
N VAL A 164 2.00 -0.44 -8.66
CA VAL A 164 1.35 -0.19 -7.35
C VAL A 164 2.07 -1.01 -6.28
N LYS A 165 2.44 -0.37 -5.19
CA LYS A 165 3.18 -0.99 -4.07
C LYS A 165 2.35 -1.06 -2.80
N ASP A 166 1.45 -0.12 -2.60
CA ASP A 166 0.48 -0.11 -1.52
C ASP A 166 -0.73 0.73 -1.95
N LEU A 167 -1.91 0.35 -1.51
CA LEU A 167 -3.18 0.97 -1.90
C LEU A 167 -4.10 1.14 -0.69
N VAL A 168 -4.30 2.36 -0.26
CA VAL A 168 -5.17 2.69 0.87
C VAL A 168 -6.46 3.33 0.41
N GLY A 169 -7.56 2.58 0.47
CA GLY A 169 -8.91 3.10 0.31
C GLY A 169 -9.58 3.36 1.65
N PHE A 170 -10.16 4.53 1.84
CA PHE A 170 -10.83 4.90 3.09
C PHE A 170 -12.25 5.44 2.87
N GLY A 171 -13.07 5.36 3.91
CA GLY A 171 -14.48 5.77 3.88
C GLY A 171 -15.33 4.85 3.00
N THR A 172 -15.83 5.37 1.90
CA THR A 172 -16.65 4.63 0.93
C THR A 172 -15.90 4.33 -0.37
N ALA A 173 -14.56 4.39 -0.35
CA ALA A 173 -13.74 4.18 -1.55
C ALA A 173 -14.01 2.81 -2.18
N VAL A 174 -14.20 2.80 -3.51
CA VAL A 174 -14.43 1.56 -4.28
C VAL A 174 -13.13 0.93 -4.78
N VAL A 175 -12.07 1.74 -4.94
CA VAL A 175 -10.72 1.26 -5.23
C VAL A 175 -9.98 1.16 -3.90
N ARG A 176 -9.64 -0.06 -3.48
CA ARG A 176 -9.12 -0.36 -2.14
C ARG A 176 -8.61 -1.79 -2.07
N GLU A 177 -7.86 -2.10 -1.04
CA GLU A 177 -7.55 -3.47 -0.63
C GLU A 177 -8.59 -3.98 0.35
N GLY A 178 -9.14 -5.16 0.11
CA GLY A 178 -10.16 -5.77 0.95
C GLY A 178 -11.36 -4.86 1.22
N SER A 179 -11.52 -4.43 2.46
CA SER A 179 -12.52 -3.45 2.90
C SER A 179 -11.87 -2.09 3.19
N PRO A 180 -12.56 -0.95 2.97
CA PRO A 180 -11.95 0.36 3.17
C PRO A 180 -11.70 0.66 4.65
N ALA A 181 -10.66 1.42 4.95
CA ALA A 181 -10.42 1.96 6.28
C ALA A 181 -11.53 2.93 6.71
N THR A 182 -11.81 3.01 8.00
CA THR A 182 -12.86 3.87 8.56
C THR A 182 -12.28 4.85 9.57
N GLY A 183 -13.00 5.96 9.80
CA GLY A 183 -12.65 6.92 10.84
C GLY A 183 -11.93 8.18 10.35
N ALA A 184 -11.66 8.33 9.05
CA ALA A 184 -11.13 9.56 8.49
C ALA A 184 -12.09 10.74 8.64
N GLY A 185 -11.57 11.94 8.90
CA GLY A 185 -12.35 13.16 9.09
C GLY A 185 -11.48 14.42 9.15
N ASN A 186 -12.08 15.56 9.50
CA ASN A 186 -11.33 16.82 9.61
C ASN A 186 -10.31 16.82 10.77
N THR A 187 -10.54 16.03 11.81
CA THR A 187 -9.68 15.94 13.00
C THR A 187 -9.08 14.56 13.18
N THR A 188 -9.30 13.66 12.23
CA THR A 188 -8.83 12.27 12.28
C THR A 188 -8.23 11.86 10.95
N SER A 189 -7.14 11.11 11.00
CA SER A 189 -6.52 10.39 9.89
C SER A 189 -6.92 8.92 9.91
N VAL A 190 -6.52 8.15 8.91
CA VAL A 190 -6.41 6.69 9.01
C VAL A 190 -4.94 6.32 9.04
N SER A 191 -4.52 5.52 10.03
CA SER A 191 -3.12 5.16 10.22
C SER A 191 -2.94 3.69 10.58
N ARG A 192 -1.80 3.14 10.12
CA ARG A 192 -1.35 1.79 10.46
C ARG A 192 -0.79 1.73 11.88
N ASP A 193 -0.58 0.54 12.37
CA ASP A 193 0.14 0.30 13.62
C ASP A 193 1.66 0.62 13.44
N THR A 194 2.39 0.64 14.54
CA THR A 194 3.84 0.93 14.55
C THR A 194 4.69 -0.17 13.89
N LYS A 195 4.10 -1.32 13.55
CA LYS A 195 4.77 -2.40 12.83
C LYS A 195 4.60 -2.27 11.33
N LEU A 196 3.80 -1.30 10.89
CA LEU A 196 3.46 -1.09 9.49
C LEU A 196 2.82 -2.35 8.86
N THR A 197 1.96 -3.03 9.64
CA THR A 197 1.30 -4.26 9.19
C THR A 197 0.49 -4.01 7.93
N ASP A 198 0.68 -4.85 6.93
CA ASP A 198 -0.03 -4.85 5.68
C ASP A 198 -0.55 -6.25 5.37
N THR A 199 -1.88 -6.40 5.25
CA THR A 199 -2.57 -7.67 5.02
C THR A 199 -3.46 -7.63 3.79
N ASP A 200 -3.26 -6.63 2.91
CA ASP A 200 -4.16 -6.34 1.77
C ASP A 200 -5.63 -6.15 2.21
N ASN A 201 -5.84 -5.57 3.38
CA ASN A 201 -7.18 -5.23 3.87
C ASN A 201 -7.15 -3.94 4.70
N ASN A 202 -7.46 -2.84 4.05
CA ASN A 202 -7.34 -1.51 4.66
C ASN A 202 -8.15 -1.36 5.97
N ALA A 203 -9.30 -2.05 6.11
CA ALA A 203 -10.09 -2.02 7.35
C ALA A 203 -9.43 -2.78 8.51
N THR A 204 -8.53 -3.72 8.22
CA THR A 204 -7.77 -4.45 9.23
C THR A 204 -6.50 -3.70 9.59
N ASP A 205 -5.86 -3.09 8.61
CA ASP A 205 -4.52 -2.54 8.72
C ASP A 205 -4.50 -1.09 9.21
N LEU A 206 -5.57 -0.33 8.92
CA LEU A 206 -5.66 1.08 9.27
C LEU A 206 -6.86 1.38 10.17
N THR A 207 -6.65 2.26 11.13
CA THR A 207 -7.70 2.73 12.06
C THR A 207 -7.75 4.25 12.09
N GLY A 208 -8.94 4.80 12.38
CA GLY A 208 -9.09 6.23 12.63
C GLY A 208 -8.33 6.66 13.90
N SER A 209 -7.48 7.65 13.77
CA SER A 209 -6.63 8.16 14.84
C SER A 209 -6.50 9.68 14.80
N VAL A 210 -5.96 10.27 15.86
CA VAL A 210 -5.52 11.68 15.82
C VAL A 210 -4.32 11.77 14.86
N PRO A 211 -4.33 12.71 13.89
CA PRO A 211 -3.22 12.86 12.96
C PRO A 211 -1.89 13.14 13.67
N SER A 212 -0.84 12.40 13.29
CA SER A 212 0.48 12.48 13.91
C SER A 212 1.60 12.38 12.86
N PRO A 213 1.76 13.40 11.99
CA PRO A 213 2.70 13.34 10.88
C PRO A 213 4.16 13.40 11.34
N HIS A 214 5.02 12.51 10.79
CA HIS A 214 6.46 12.44 11.02
C HIS A 214 7.23 12.50 9.70
N ASN A 215 8.31 13.25 9.67
CA ASN A 215 9.23 13.32 8.53
C ASN A 215 10.47 12.42 8.72
N THR A 216 11.35 12.38 7.73
CA THR A 216 12.60 11.58 7.78
C THR A 216 13.54 11.96 8.91
N ALA A 217 13.45 13.17 9.46
CA ALA A 217 14.26 13.61 10.60
C ALA A 217 13.66 13.15 11.96
N GLY A 218 12.54 12.42 11.95
CA GLY A 218 11.83 12.00 13.15
C GLY A 218 11.04 13.12 13.83
N GLY A 219 10.88 14.27 13.15
CA GLY A 219 10.11 15.40 13.65
C GLY A 219 8.61 15.14 13.58
N GLY A 220 7.97 14.76 14.70
CA GLY A 220 6.54 14.80 14.90
C GLY A 220 6.07 16.20 15.30
N SER A 221 4.76 16.44 15.23
CA SER A 221 4.17 17.67 15.75
C SER A 221 4.45 17.83 17.24
N GLY A 222 5.35 18.74 17.59
CA GLY A 222 5.73 19.02 18.97
C GLY A 222 7.20 18.75 19.29
N ASP A 223 7.95 18.09 18.40
CA ASP A 223 9.40 18.00 18.58
C ASP A 223 10.07 19.28 18.05
N PRO A 224 10.91 19.97 18.86
CA PRO A 224 11.66 21.10 18.35
C PRO A 224 12.62 20.60 17.26
N SER A 225 12.50 21.17 16.06
CA SER A 225 13.45 20.95 14.95
C SER A 225 14.88 20.93 15.51
N PRO A 226 15.72 19.93 15.20
CA PRO A 226 17.08 19.91 15.68
C PRO A 226 17.76 21.22 15.26
N THR A 227 18.16 22.01 16.23
CA THR A 227 18.93 23.24 16.00
C THR A 227 20.15 22.85 15.15
N PRO A 228 20.39 23.49 13.99
CA PRO A 228 21.53 23.14 13.16
C PRO A 228 22.80 23.26 14.00
N THR A 229 23.53 22.16 14.13
CA THR A 229 24.83 22.15 14.79
C THR A 229 25.71 23.18 14.08
N PRO A 230 26.27 24.19 14.81
CA PRO A 230 27.06 25.21 14.17
C PRO A 230 28.23 24.53 13.44
N THR A 231 28.37 24.79 12.15
CA THR A 231 29.51 24.37 11.34
C THR A 231 30.77 24.90 12.03
N PRO A 232 31.78 24.06 12.35
CA PRO A 232 32.97 24.53 13.01
C PRO A 232 33.63 25.60 12.14
N THR A 233 33.80 26.80 12.71
CA THR A 233 34.56 27.90 12.08
C THR A 233 35.94 27.41 11.77
N PRO A 234 36.45 27.51 10.54
CA PRO A 234 37.83 27.09 10.24
C PRO A 234 38.81 27.89 11.07
N THR A 235 39.66 27.18 11.86
CA THR A 235 40.74 27.77 12.61
C THR A 235 41.70 28.46 11.65
N PRO A 236 42.08 29.75 11.86
CA PRO A 236 43.06 30.41 11.00
C PRO A 236 44.37 29.65 11.03
N ARG A 237 44.91 29.32 9.85
CA ARG A 237 46.23 28.72 9.68
C ARG A 237 47.29 29.72 10.12
N PRO A 238 48.27 29.35 10.98
CA PRO A 238 49.40 30.24 11.30
C PRO A 238 50.14 30.63 10.01
N THR A 239 50.36 31.91 9.82
CA THR A 239 51.22 32.45 8.77
C THR A 239 52.69 32.24 9.17
N PRO A 240 53.57 31.85 8.24
CA PRO A 240 54.99 31.62 8.52
C PRO A 240 55.76 32.89 8.88
#